data_ec4d98aa9f40ac100806740da14e5bc7
#
_entry.id   ec4d98aa9f40ac100806740da14e5bc7
#
_cell.length_a   1.000
_cell.length_b   1.000
_cell.length_c   1.000
_cell.angle_alpha   90.00
_cell.angle_beta   90.00
_cell.angle_gamma   90.00
#
_symmetry.space_group_name_H-M   'P 1'
#
loop_
_entity.id
_entity.type
_entity.pdbx_description
1 polymer ?
#
loop_
_entity_poly.entity_id
_entity_poly.type
_entity_poly.pdbx_seq_one_letter_code
_entity_poly.pdbx_strand_id
1 'polypeptide(L)'
;MPFLLLVGLILIHEVGHFFTAFLLGIEVDKIYLYPFGGISKFNISFNELLWKEFLILIMGPVMQVVGYISITHISYFSSYFDLIRIYHYSILFFNLLPIYPLDGGKLLNLLLSYKFSFKKSFLISIFFSYLTVFLFSVYFLYKDFSLNIIIVISFLIYKVRSEFKQKDYMMDRFLLERYLYNFHFKRRKNISNVDDFMRNCNHLVKKNGKYYTEKAILSKKFKNKC
;
A
#
# COMPACT_ATOMS: atom_id res chain seq x y z
N MET A 1 -16.86 18.29 -19.05
CA MET A 1 -15.39 18.54 -19.08
C MET A 1 -14.73 18.35 -17.69
N PRO A 2 -15.11 19.01 -16.57
CA PRO A 2 -14.37 18.88 -15.29
C PRO A 2 -14.20 17.45 -14.81
N PHE A 3 -15.25 16.63 -14.87
CA PHE A 3 -15.21 15.24 -14.45
C PHE A 3 -14.24 14.38 -15.29
N LEU A 4 -14.19 14.59 -16.60
CA LEU A 4 -13.26 13.86 -17.49
C LEU A 4 -11.80 14.20 -17.19
N LEU A 5 -11.50 15.45 -16.82
CA LEU A 5 -10.14 15.86 -16.42
C LEU A 5 -9.72 15.18 -15.11
N LEU A 6 -10.61 15.12 -14.13
CA LEU A 6 -10.38 14.40 -12.87
C LEU A 6 -10.08 12.93 -13.14
N VAL A 7 -10.94 12.25 -13.90
CA VAL A 7 -10.77 10.83 -14.26
C VAL A 7 -9.48 10.62 -15.05
N GLY A 8 -9.16 11.51 -15.98
CA GLY A 8 -7.92 11.45 -16.76
C GLY A 8 -6.66 11.50 -15.88
N LEU A 9 -6.61 12.40 -14.88
CA LEU A 9 -5.48 12.48 -13.94
C LEU A 9 -5.38 11.24 -13.05
N ILE A 10 -6.51 10.68 -12.60
CA ILE A 10 -6.54 9.42 -11.84
C ILE A 10 -6.02 8.28 -12.72
N LEU A 11 -6.45 8.18 -13.97
CA LEU A 11 -5.99 7.15 -14.89
C LEU A 11 -4.48 7.25 -15.17
N ILE A 12 -3.93 8.45 -15.37
CA ILE A 12 -2.49 8.67 -15.55
C ILE A 12 -1.72 8.16 -14.31
N HIS A 13 -2.22 8.44 -13.11
CA HIS A 13 -1.66 7.96 -11.86
C HIS A 13 -1.65 6.42 -11.79
N GLU A 14 -2.80 5.78 -12.06
CA GLU A 14 -2.92 4.31 -12.02
C GLU A 14 -2.07 3.63 -13.11
N VAL A 15 -1.97 4.25 -14.30
CA VAL A 15 -1.09 3.77 -15.39
C VAL A 15 0.38 3.75 -14.94
N GLY A 16 0.81 4.70 -14.11
CA GLY A 16 2.16 4.69 -13.53
C GLY A 16 2.45 3.42 -12.72
N HIS A 17 1.53 3.05 -11.84
CA HIS A 17 1.63 1.80 -11.07
C HIS A 17 1.60 0.56 -11.98
N PHE A 18 0.63 0.52 -12.89
CA PHE A 18 0.43 -0.59 -13.81
C PHE A 18 1.65 -0.83 -14.69
N PHE A 19 2.15 0.21 -15.35
CA PHE A 19 3.28 0.12 -16.27
C PHE A 19 4.55 -0.36 -15.56
N THR A 20 4.79 0.14 -14.35
CA THR A 20 5.94 -0.27 -13.54
C THR A 20 5.80 -1.73 -13.07
N ALA A 21 4.62 -2.15 -12.64
CA ALA A 21 4.37 -3.54 -12.27
C ALA A 21 4.58 -4.49 -13.45
N PHE A 22 4.09 -4.11 -14.64
CA PHE A 22 4.28 -4.85 -15.89
C PHE A 22 5.76 -4.99 -16.27
N LEU A 23 6.54 -3.90 -16.21
CA LEU A 23 7.99 -3.94 -16.48
C LEU A 23 8.76 -4.82 -15.49
N LEU A 24 8.28 -4.93 -14.25
CA LEU A 24 8.89 -5.79 -13.21
C LEU A 24 8.39 -7.24 -13.26
N GLY A 25 7.54 -7.59 -14.24
CA GLY A 25 6.98 -8.93 -14.41
C GLY A 25 5.97 -9.33 -13.33
N ILE A 26 5.30 -8.33 -12.73
CA ILE A 26 4.29 -8.53 -11.68
C ILE A 26 2.89 -8.48 -12.32
N GLU A 27 2.13 -9.56 -12.15
CA GLU A 27 0.77 -9.65 -12.66
C GLU A 27 -0.16 -8.69 -11.90
N VAL A 28 -1.02 -8.00 -12.65
CA VAL A 28 -2.05 -7.13 -12.10
C VAL A 28 -3.35 -7.94 -12.03
N ASP A 29 -3.88 -8.13 -10.83
CA ASP A 29 -5.09 -8.92 -10.62
C ASP A 29 -6.34 -8.09 -10.97
N LYS A 30 -6.51 -6.91 -10.35
CA LYS A 30 -7.68 -6.04 -10.55
C LYS A 30 -7.35 -4.58 -10.28
N ILE A 31 -7.99 -3.70 -11.04
CA ILE A 31 -7.96 -2.24 -10.82
C ILE A 31 -9.37 -1.81 -10.41
N TYR A 32 -9.49 -1.15 -9.26
CA TYR A 32 -10.74 -0.57 -8.78
C TYR A 32 -10.65 0.95 -8.87
N LEU A 33 -11.52 1.57 -9.64
CA LEU A 33 -11.63 3.02 -9.71
C LEU A 33 -12.69 3.49 -8.71
N TYR A 34 -12.31 4.39 -7.82
CA TYR A 34 -13.20 5.07 -6.89
C TYR A 34 -13.28 6.56 -7.24
N PRO A 35 -14.35 7.26 -6.86
CA PRO A 35 -14.47 8.71 -7.13
C PRO A 35 -13.34 9.56 -6.53
N PHE A 36 -12.64 9.05 -5.54
CA PHE A 36 -11.56 9.74 -4.82
C PHE A 36 -10.15 9.22 -5.15
N GLY A 37 -10.01 8.30 -6.10
CA GLY A 37 -8.74 7.68 -6.49
C GLY A 37 -8.89 6.26 -7.00
N GLY A 38 -7.81 5.67 -7.52
CA GLY A 38 -7.74 4.27 -7.89
C GLY A 38 -7.20 3.41 -6.75
N ILE A 39 -7.56 2.14 -6.74
CA ILE A 39 -6.92 1.12 -5.92
C ILE A 39 -6.57 -0.05 -6.83
N SER A 40 -5.30 -0.14 -7.18
CA SER A 40 -4.79 -1.26 -7.96
C SER A 40 -4.44 -2.42 -7.02
N LYS A 41 -5.02 -3.60 -7.29
CA LYS A 41 -4.62 -4.85 -6.64
C LYS A 41 -3.64 -5.59 -7.54
N PHE A 42 -2.41 -5.64 -7.10
CA PHE A 42 -1.36 -6.40 -7.74
C PHE A 42 -1.25 -7.78 -7.08
N ASN A 43 -0.97 -8.81 -7.87
CA ASN A 43 -0.66 -10.14 -7.34
C ASN A 43 0.82 -10.21 -6.87
N ILE A 44 1.19 -9.22 -6.06
CA ILE A 44 2.54 -9.17 -5.48
C ILE A 44 2.61 -10.16 -4.32
N SER A 45 3.63 -11.01 -4.33
CA SER A 45 3.98 -11.79 -3.15
C SER A 45 4.31 -10.87 -1.98
N PHE A 46 3.81 -11.16 -0.78
CA PHE A 46 4.22 -10.43 0.43
C PHE A 46 5.71 -10.61 0.75
N ASN A 47 6.37 -11.56 0.09
CA ASN A 47 7.79 -11.82 0.21
C ASN A 47 8.62 -11.26 -0.96
N GLU A 48 8.00 -10.50 -1.88
CA GLU A 48 8.72 -9.82 -2.96
C GLU A 48 9.72 -8.80 -2.40
N LEU A 49 10.73 -8.47 -3.19
CA LEU A 49 11.76 -7.50 -2.82
C LEU A 49 11.16 -6.11 -2.58
N LEU A 50 11.43 -5.52 -1.43
CA LEU A 50 10.84 -4.24 -1.01
C LEU A 50 11.08 -3.10 -2.01
N TRP A 51 12.24 -3.10 -2.73
CA TRP A 51 12.54 -2.07 -3.72
C TRP A 51 11.61 -2.11 -4.94
N LYS A 52 11.14 -3.30 -5.35
CA LYS A 52 10.19 -3.42 -6.47
C LYS A 52 8.85 -2.82 -6.09
N GLU A 53 8.36 -3.13 -4.90
CA GLU A 53 7.12 -2.57 -4.37
C GLU A 53 7.24 -1.04 -4.20
N PHE A 54 8.40 -0.56 -3.73
CA PHE A 54 8.69 0.87 -3.63
C PHE A 54 8.60 1.57 -4.99
N LEU A 55 9.23 1.00 -6.03
CA LEU A 55 9.17 1.57 -7.38
C LEU A 55 7.73 1.63 -7.90
N ILE A 56 6.96 0.55 -7.74
CA ILE A 56 5.57 0.54 -8.15
C ILE A 56 4.80 1.67 -7.46
N LEU A 57 4.92 1.80 -6.14
CA LEU A 57 4.18 2.79 -5.36
C LEU A 57 4.55 4.24 -5.70
N ILE A 58 5.82 4.51 -6.01
CA ILE A 58 6.28 5.87 -6.36
C ILE A 58 5.91 6.26 -7.78
N MET A 59 5.83 5.32 -8.70
CA MET A 59 5.62 5.64 -10.12
C MET A 59 4.20 6.12 -10.44
N GLY A 60 3.19 5.84 -9.62
CA GLY A 60 1.87 6.48 -9.73
C GLY A 60 1.95 8.00 -9.59
N PRO A 61 2.38 8.51 -8.42
CA PRO A 61 2.63 9.94 -8.21
C PRO A 61 3.56 10.57 -9.27
N VAL A 62 4.64 9.89 -9.65
CA VAL A 62 5.59 10.40 -10.66
C VAL A 62 4.91 10.57 -12.03
N MET A 63 4.20 9.56 -12.51
CA MET A 63 3.48 9.63 -13.78
C MET A 63 2.38 10.69 -13.76
N GLN A 64 1.71 10.88 -12.62
CA GLN A 64 0.73 11.96 -12.46
C GLN A 64 1.39 13.34 -12.55
N VAL A 65 2.58 13.54 -11.99
CA VAL A 65 3.35 14.81 -12.12
C VAL A 65 3.77 15.02 -13.57
N VAL A 66 4.31 14.02 -14.24
CA VAL A 66 4.70 14.09 -15.67
C VAL A 66 3.49 14.40 -16.53
N GLY A 67 2.36 13.73 -16.30
CA GLY A 67 1.10 13.99 -17.02
C GLY A 67 0.59 15.41 -16.79
N TYR A 68 0.63 15.92 -15.56
CA TYR A 68 0.26 17.30 -15.24
C TYR A 68 1.13 18.29 -16.01
N ILE A 69 2.46 18.15 -15.97
CA ILE A 69 3.39 19.01 -16.72
C ILE A 69 3.09 18.95 -18.22
N SER A 70 2.88 17.76 -18.78
CA SER A 70 2.57 17.58 -20.19
C SER A 70 1.28 18.30 -20.60
N ILE A 71 0.23 18.20 -19.79
CA ILE A 71 -1.08 18.84 -20.04
C ILE A 71 -0.95 20.38 -20.01
N THR A 72 -0.10 20.94 -19.12
CA THR A 72 0.09 22.41 -19.03
C THR A 72 0.73 23.02 -20.28
N HIS A 73 1.42 22.23 -21.10
CA HIS A 73 2.01 22.69 -22.37
C HIS A 73 1.02 22.63 -23.55
N ILE A 74 -0.17 22.07 -23.37
CA ILE A 74 -1.17 21.93 -24.42
C ILE A 74 -2.14 23.12 -24.34
N SER A 75 -2.10 24.05 -25.32
CA SER A 75 -2.90 25.26 -25.36
C SER A 75 -4.42 25.01 -25.26
N TYR A 76 -4.89 23.85 -25.73
CA TYR A 76 -6.30 23.47 -25.66
C TYR A 76 -6.84 23.45 -24.21
N PHE A 77 -6.00 23.15 -23.23
CA PHE A 77 -6.39 23.08 -21.82
C PHE A 77 -6.19 24.39 -21.05
N SER A 78 -5.77 25.47 -21.69
CA SER A 78 -5.47 26.76 -21.03
C SER A 78 -6.62 27.27 -20.14
N SER A 79 -7.86 27.18 -20.61
CA SER A 79 -9.06 27.58 -19.86
C SER A 79 -9.36 26.74 -18.61
N TYR A 80 -8.70 25.59 -18.46
CA TYR A 80 -8.91 24.64 -17.36
C TYR A 80 -7.69 24.51 -16.44
N PHE A 81 -6.65 25.30 -16.63
CA PHE A 81 -5.40 25.13 -15.85
C PHE A 81 -5.58 25.22 -14.35
N ASP A 82 -6.37 26.16 -13.85
CA ASP A 82 -6.60 26.27 -12.42
C ASP A 82 -7.34 25.05 -11.87
N LEU A 83 -8.28 24.52 -12.62
CA LEU A 83 -9.02 23.32 -12.24
C LEU A 83 -8.13 22.08 -12.26
N ILE A 84 -7.32 21.91 -13.32
CA ILE A 84 -6.37 20.81 -13.44
C ILE A 84 -5.34 20.86 -12.32
N ARG A 85 -4.85 22.05 -11.97
CA ARG A 85 -3.95 22.28 -10.85
C ARG A 85 -4.55 21.84 -9.52
N ILE A 86 -5.79 22.25 -9.23
CA ILE A 86 -6.51 21.87 -8.02
C ILE A 86 -6.66 20.34 -7.95
N TYR A 87 -7.12 19.71 -9.03
CA TYR A 87 -7.29 18.26 -9.09
C TYR A 87 -5.96 17.51 -8.92
N HIS A 88 -4.90 17.97 -9.60
CA HIS A 88 -3.57 17.38 -9.51
C HIS A 88 -3.09 17.34 -8.05
N TYR A 89 -3.08 18.49 -7.38
CA TYR A 89 -2.61 18.55 -5.99
C TYR A 89 -3.53 17.81 -5.02
N SER A 90 -4.84 17.82 -5.25
CA SER A 90 -5.80 17.10 -4.41
C SER A 90 -5.59 15.58 -4.51
N ILE A 91 -5.47 15.03 -5.72
CA ILE A 91 -5.23 13.59 -5.93
C ILE A 91 -3.86 13.18 -5.35
N LEU A 92 -2.82 13.96 -5.64
CA LEU A 92 -1.47 13.70 -5.17
C LEU A 92 -1.41 13.70 -3.63
N PHE A 93 -1.94 14.75 -3.00
CA PHE A 93 -1.98 14.87 -1.55
C PHE A 93 -2.78 13.72 -0.92
N PHE A 94 -3.98 13.43 -1.46
CA PHE A 94 -4.84 12.39 -0.94
C PHE A 94 -4.18 11.01 -1.00
N ASN A 95 -3.55 10.65 -2.12
CA ASN A 95 -2.88 9.37 -2.27
C ASN A 95 -1.62 9.24 -1.42
N LEU A 96 -0.94 10.34 -1.09
CA LEU A 96 0.24 10.36 -0.23
C LEU A 96 -0.08 10.39 1.27
N LEU A 97 -1.35 10.52 1.66
CA LEU A 97 -1.73 10.41 3.08
C LEU A 97 -1.30 9.05 3.65
N PRO A 98 -0.76 9.02 4.88
CA PRO A 98 -0.35 7.77 5.51
C PRO A 98 -1.55 6.94 6.01
N ILE A 99 -2.50 6.72 5.13
CA ILE A 99 -3.75 5.99 5.35
C ILE A 99 -3.76 4.74 4.50
N TYR A 100 -3.72 3.56 5.12
CA TYR A 100 -3.88 2.30 4.40
C TYR A 100 -5.33 2.11 3.94
N PRO A 101 -5.64 1.76 2.68
CA PRO A 101 -4.75 1.21 1.66
C PRO A 101 -4.24 2.22 0.60
N LEU A 102 -4.24 3.53 0.86
CA LEU A 102 -3.68 4.53 -0.05
C LEU A 102 -2.17 4.32 -0.23
N ASP A 103 -1.57 4.91 -1.26
CA ASP A 103 -0.14 4.72 -1.57
C ASP A 103 0.76 5.19 -0.44
N GLY A 104 0.45 6.33 0.19
CA GLY A 104 1.18 6.82 1.35
C GLY A 104 1.15 5.85 2.54
N GLY A 105 0.01 5.19 2.80
CA GLY A 105 -0.11 4.15 3.82
C GLY A 105 0.67 2.89 3.48
N LYS A 106 0.66 2.47 2.21
CA LYS A 106 1.48 1.34 1.71
C LYS A 106 2.98 1.66 1.77
N LEU A 107 3.38 2.89 1.38
CA LEU A 107 4.77 3.36 1.49
C LEU A 107 5.24 3.37 2.94
N LEU A 108 4.42 3.87 3.87
CA LEU A 108 4.72 3.82 5.30
C LEU A 108 4.95 2.39 5.78
N ASN A 109 4.05 1.47 5.44
CA ASN A 109 4.20 0.04 5.77
C ASN A 109 5.49 -0.56 5.20
N LEU A 110 5.81 -0.22 3.95
CA LEU A 110 7.02 -0.67 3.30
C LEU A 110 8.28 -0.18 4.03
N LEU A 111 8.34 1.11 4.37
CA LEU A 111 9.47 1.70 5.11
C LEU A 111 9.62 1.05 6.49
N LEU A 112 8.52 0.81 7.19
CA LEU A 112 8.53 0.13 8.48
C LEU A 112 8.99 -1.33 8.36
N SER A 113 8.70 -2.00 7.24
CA SER A 113 9.09 -3.39 6.97
C SER A 113 10.61 -3.59 6.85
N TYR A 114 11.40 -2.53 6.66
CA TYR A 114 12.88 -2.61 6.74
C TYR A 114 13.39 -2.86 8.16
N LYS A 115 12.67 -2.39 9.19
CA LYS A 115 13.10 -2.46 10.60
C LYS A 115 12.27 -3.44 11.44
N PHE A 116 10.98 -3.53 11.17
CA PHE A 116 10.03 -4.29 11.97
C PHE A 116 9.60 -5.59 11.29
N SER A 117 9.03 -6.52 12.07
CA SER A 117 8.40 -7.71 11.52
C SER A 117 7.18 -7.35 10.66
N PHE A 118 6.80 -8.24 9.75
CA PHE A 118 5.66 -8.05 8.85
C PHE A 118 4.39 -7.66 9.62
N LYS A 119 4.09 -8.36 10.71
CA LYS A 119 2.94 -8.09 11.57
C LYS A 119 3.02 -6.72 12.24
N LYS A 120 4.19 -6.37 12.81
CA LYS A 120 4.39 -5.10 13.51
C LYS A 120 4.32 -3.92 12.55
N SER A 121 4.97 -3.99 11.38
CA SER A 121 4.92 -2.93 10.39
C SER A 121 3.50 -2.64 9.93
N PHE A 122 2.70 -3.68 9.69
CA PHE A 122 1.31 -3.53 9.32
C PHE A 122 0.47 -2.89 10.44
N LEU A 123 0.59 -3.35 11.68
CA LEU A 123 -0.16 -2.79 12.82
C LEU A 123 0.20 -1.31 13.07
N ILE A 124 1.48 -0.94 12.96
CA ILE A 124 1.92 0.45 13.09
C ILE A 124 1.32 1.30 11.96
N SER A 125 1.31 0.81 10.72
CA SER A 125 0.71 1.52 9.58
C SER A 125 -0.79 1.73 9.77
N ILE A 126 -1.51 0.74 10.28
CA ILE A 126 -2.94 0.87 10.61
C ILE A 126 -3.17 1.88 11.74
N PHE A 127 -2.31 1.89 12.77
CA PHE A 127 -2.38 2.89 13.83
C PHE A 127 -2.22 4.32 13.28
N PHE A 128 -1.20 4.55 12.44
CA PHE A 128 -1.01 5.85 11.78
C PHE A 128 -2.18 6.21 10.87
N SER A 129 -2.79 5.23 10.19
CA SER A 129 -3.98 5.46 9.37
C SER A 129 -5.16 5.98 10.21
N TYR A 130 -5.45 5.37 11.35
CA TYR A 130 -6.50 5.85 12.25
C TYR A 130 -6.17 7.23 12.82
N LEU A 131 -4.92 7.45 13.23
CA LEU A 131 -4.46 8.75 13.73
C LEU A 131 -4.65 9.85 12.67
N THR A 132 -4.24 9.59 11.43
CA THR A 132 -4.39 10.56 10.33
C THR A 132 -5.86 10.85 10.02
N VAL A 133 -6.71 9.82 9.95
CA VAL A 133 -8.16 10.01 9.74
C VAL A 133 -8.78 10.80 10.89
N PHE A 134 -8.36 10.55 12.13
CA PHE A 134 -8.83 11.31 13.29
C PHE A 134 -8.43 12.80 13.20
N LEU A 135 -7.15 13.09 12.93
CA LEU A 135 -6.66 14.46 12.78
C LEU A 135 -7.36 15.19 11.61
N PHE A 136 -7.57 14.50 10.50
CA PHE A 136 -8.30 15.00 9.35
C PHE A 136 -9.77 15.32 9.71
N SER A 137 -10.41 14.45 10.47
CA SER A 137 -11.78 14.64 10.95
C SER A 137 -11.89 15.87 11.86
N VAL A 138 -10.97 16.02 12.82
CA VAL A 138 -10.95 17.18 13.74
C VAL A 138 -10.73 18.49 12.97
N TYR A 139 -9.79 18.51 12.02
CA TYR A 139 -9.49 19.67 11.20
C TYR A 139 -10.72 20.17 10.41
N PHE A 140 -11.42 19.25 9.74
CA PHE A 140 -12.59 19.60 8.92
C PHE A 140 -13.85 19.91 9.73
N LEU A 141 -14.01 19.31 10.91
CA LEU A 141 -15.08 19.69 11.84
C LEU A 141 -14.92 21.14 12.31
N TYR A 142 -13.67 21.61 12.45
CA TYR A 142 -13.38 22.97 12.88
C TYR A 142 -13.52 24.01 11.74
N LYS A 143 -13.13 23.65 10.51
CA LYS A 143 -13.01 24.61 9.40
C LYS A 143 -14.27 24.73 8.54
N ASP A 144 -14.77 23.60 8.03
CA ASP A 144 -15.90 23.58 7.09
C ASP A 144 -16.68 22.25 7.21
N PHE A 145 -17.78 22.27 7.91
CA PHE A 145 -18.65 21.11 8.02
C PHE A 145 -19.48 20.93 6.76
N SER A 146 -19.13 19.92 5.93
CA SER A 146 -19.90 19.58 4.74
C SER A 146 -20.22 18.06 4.67
N LEU A 147 -21.38 17.73 4.09
CA LEU A 147 -21.78 16.33 3.89
C LEU A 147 -20.75 15.52 3.08
N ASN A 148 -20.12 16.16 2.09
CA ASN A 148 -19.10 15.52 1.26
C ASN A 148 -17.90 15.04 2.09
N ILE A 149 -17.46 15.83 3.05
CA ILE A 149 -16.35 15.51 3.95
C ILE A 149 -16.72 14.32 4.84
N ILE A 150 -17.95 14.30 5.38
CA ILE A 150 -18.45 13.17 6.19
C ILE A 150 -18.42 11.87 5.38
N ILE A 151 -18.85 11.91 4.12
CA ILE A 151 -18.82 10.74 3.23
C ILE A 151 -17.38 10.24 3.02
N VAL A 152 -16.43 11.14 2.75
CA VAL A 152 -15.01 10.80 2.57
C VAL A 152 -14.42 10.19 3.84
N ILE A 153 -14.64 10.80 5.00
CA ILE A 153 -14.15 10.30 6.29
C ILE A 153 -14.74 8.91 6.59
N SER A 154 -16.04 8.74 6.41
CA SER A 154 -16.73 7.47 6.62
C SER A 154 -16.18 6.37 5.70
N PHE A 155 -15.93 6.71 4.45
CA PHE A 155 -15.29 5.81 3.49
C PHE A 155 -13.87 5.40 3.91
N LEU A 156 -13.05 6.36 4.38
CA LEU A 156 -11.69 6.10 4.85
C LEU A 156 -11.70 5.19 6.09
N ILE A 157 -12.56 5.48 7.07
CA ILE A 157 -12.72 4.63 8.27
C ILE A 157 -13.13 3.21 7.87
N TYR A 158 -14.10 3.07 6.98
CA TYR A 158 -14.55 1.77 6.48
C TYR A 158 -13.39 1.00 5.82
N LYS A 159 -12.60 1.66 4.97
CA LYS A 159 -11.44 1.05 4.29
C LYS A 159 -10.37 0.59 5.28
N VAL A 160 -9.93 1.46 6.20
CA VAL A 160 -8.94 1.11 7.22
C VAL A 160 -9.42 -0.07 8.09
N ARG A 161 -10.70 -0.06 8.49
CA ARG A 161 -11.29 -1.16 9.26
C ARG A 161 -11.35 -2.47 8.47
N SER A 162 -11.68 -2.40 7.18
CA SER A 162 -11.68 -3.57 6.29
C SER A 162 -10.30 -4.20 6.19
N GLU A 163 -9.25 -3.38 5.99
CA GLU A 163 -7.86 -3.84 5.93
C GLU A 163 -7.40 -4.44 7.28
N PHE A 164 -7.75 -3.79 8.39
CA PHE A 164 -7.43 -4.33 9.72
C PHE A 164 -8.05 -5.70 9.98
N LYS A 165 -9.28 -5.95 9.50
CA LYS A 165 -9.93 -7.28 9.60
C LYS A 165 -9.18 -8.37 8.84
N GLN A 166 -8.47 -8.01 7.77
CA GLN A 166 -7.73 -8.96 6.94
C GLN A 166 -6.32 -9.29 7.47
N LYS A 167 -5.90 -8.71 8.61
CA LYS A 167 -4.56 -8.85 9.17
C LYS A 167 -4.08 -10.30 9.31
N ASP A 168 -4.96 -11.17 9.83
CA ASP A 168 -4.60 -12.56 10.09
C ASP A 168 -4.49 -13.36 8.78
N TYR A 169 -5.37 -13.09 7.83
CA TYR A 169 -5.27 -13.63 6.46
C TYR A 169 -3.97 -13.20 5.77
N MET A 170 -3.60 -11.91 5.86
CA MET A 170 -2.37 -11.40 5.27
C MET A 170 -1.14 -12.05 5.90
N MET A 171 -1.15 -12.25 7.23
CA MET A 171 -0.07 -12.93 7.94
C MET A 171 0.03 -14.41 7.54
N ASP A 172 -1.09 -15.12 7.48
CA ASP A 172 -1.10 -16.53 7.07
C ASP A 172 -0.66 -16.68 5.61
N ARG A 173 -1.08 -15.81 4.69
CA ARG A 173 -0.62 -15.78 3.30
C ARG A 173 0.88 -15.51 3.21
N PHE A 174 1.41 -14.52 3.94
CA PHE A 174 2.84 -14.23 4.01
C PHE A 174 3.67 -15.44 4.44
N LEU A 175 3.22 -16.16 5.46
CA LEU A 175 3.89 -17.37 5.95
C LEU A 175 3.74 -18.56 5.00
N LEU A 176 2.57 -18.71 4.39
CA LEU A 176 2.28 -19.78 3.41
C LEU A 176 3.16 -19.64 2.17
N GLU A 177 3.30 -18.44 1.65
CA GLU A 177 4.20 -18.16 0.52
C GLU A 177 5.65 -18.58 0.86
N ARG A 178 6.14 -18.29 2.09
CA ARG A 178 7.47 -18.74 2.55
C ARG A 178 7.58 -20.24 2.71
N TYR A 179 6.51 -20.93 3.00
CA TYR A 179 6.50 -22.38 3.07
C TYR A 179 6.55 -23.03 1.68
N LEU A 180 5.74 -22.49 0.74
CA LEU A 180 5.60 -23.04 -0.61
C LEU A 180 6.78 -22.68 -1.53
N TYR A 181 7.25 -21.44 -1.46
CA TYR A 181 8.29 -20.93 -2.35
C TYR A 181 9.64 -20.79 -1.64
N ASN A 182 10.73 -20.98 -2.39
CA ASN A 182 12.09 -20.81 -1.89
C ASN A 182 12.55 -19.36 -2.10
N PHE A 183 12.40 -18.53 -1.10
CA PHE A 183 12.98 -17.18 -1.13
C PHE A 183 14.42 -17.21 -0.63
N HIS A 184 15.33 -16.53 -1.35
CA HIS A 184 16.74 -16.42 -0.98
C HIS A 184 17.05 -14.97 -0.60
N PHE A 185 17.23 -14.73 0.70
CA PHE A 185 17.61 -13.42 1.20
C PHE A 185 19.05 -13.46 1.73
N LYS A 186 19.81 -12.37 1.50
CA LYS A 186 21.20 -12.24 1.99
C LYS A 186 21.27 -12.12 3.52
N ARG A 187 20.25 -11.56 4.15
CA ARG A 187 20.21 -11.33 5.60
C ARG A 187 19.62 -12.54 6.31
N ARG A 188 20.21 -12.88 7.49
CA ARG A 188 19.66 -13.91 8.41
C ARG A 188 19.45 -13.29 9.78
N LYS A 189 18.37 -13.69 10.45
CA LYS A 189 18.04 -13.20 11.79
C LYS A 189 17.55 -14.34 12.66
N ASN A 190 17.99 -14.36 13.93
CA ASN A 190 17.50 -15.29 14.93
C ASN A 190 16.26 -14.66 15.59
N ILE A 191 15.19 -15.42 15.68
CA ILE A 191 13.92 -15.01 16.28
C ILE A 191 13.39 -16.10 17.19
N SER A 192 12.48 -15.75 18.10
CA SER A 192 11.85 -16.70 19.03
C SER A 192 10.43 -17.04 18.61
N ASN A 193 9.76 -16.16 17.86
CA ASN A 193 8.37 -16.34 17.51
C ASN A 193 8.12 -16.18 15.99
N VAL A 194 7.14 -16.88 15.45
CA VAL A 194 6.74 -16.78 14.03
C VAL A 194 6.18 -15.39 13.69
N ASP A 195 5.56 -14.71 14.65
CA ASP A 195 5.07 -13.33 14.50
C ASP A 195 6.18 -12.30 14.27
N ASP A 196 7.44 -12.64 14.56
CA ASP A 196 8.59 -11.78 14.35
C ASP A 196 9.26 -11.95 12.99
N PHE A 197 8.67 -12.73 12.07
CA PHE A 197 9.16 -12.85 10.70
C PHE A 197 9.17 -11.51 9.98
N MET A 198 10.32 -11.19 9.40
CA MET A 198 10.56 -9.95 8.65
C MET A 198 10.55 -10.23 7.14
N ARG A 199 10.25 -9.22 6.35
CA ARG A 199 10.46 -9.23 4.90
C ARG A 199 11.97 -9.16 4.59
N ASN A 200 12.39 -9.62 3.42
CA ASN A 200 13.78 -9.59 2.96
C ASN A 200 14.82 -10.20 3.93
N CYS A 201 14.43 -11.17 4.73
CA CYS A 201 15.29 -11.79 5.72
C CYS A 201 14.95 -13.28 5.88
N ASN A 202 15.96 -14.14 5.96
CA ASN A 202 15.80 -15.54 6.36
C ASN A 202 15.87 -15.64 7.88
N HIS A 203 15.10 -16.55 8.47
CA HIS A 203 15.02 -16.67 9.94
C HIS A 203 15.46 -18.05 10.41
N LEU A 204 16.11 -18.05 11.57
CA LEU A 204 16.28 -19.23 12.40
C LEU A 204 15.44 -19.01 13.66
N VAL A 205 14.52 -19.94 13.90
CA VAL A 205 13.61 -19.86 15.05
C VAL A 205 14.19 -20.66 16.20
N LYS A 206 14.46 -20.00 17.31
CA LYS A 206 14.95 -20.65 18.54
C LYS A 206 13.75 -21.18 19.33
N LYS A 207 13.70 -22.52 19.55
CA LYS A 207 12.68 -23.16 20.37
C LYS A 207 13.34 -24.23 21.24
N ASN A 208 13.11 -24.17 22.54
CA ASN A 208 13.70 -25.12 23.52
C ASN A 208 15.23 -25.27 23.41
N GLY A 209 15.95 -24.16 23.24
CA GLY A 209 17.40 -24.13 23.13
C GLY A 209 17.96 -24.56 21.75
N LYS A 210 17.13 -25.10 20.84
CA LYS A 210 17.53 -25.54 19.49
C LYS A 210 17.05 -24.54 18.42
N TYR A 211 17.83 -24.46 17.32
CA TYR A 211 17.50 -23.62 16.18
C TYR A 211 16.84 -24.45 15.06
N TYR A 212 15.75 -23.98 14.54
CA TYR A 212 14.98 -24.59 13.47
C TYR A 212 14.93 -23.66 12.26
N THR A 213 14.96 -24.22 11.07
CA THR A 213 14.76 -23.47 9.83
C THR A 213 13.31 -23.05 9.67
N GLU A 214 13.05 -21.99 8.87
CA GLU A 214 11.69 -21.53 8.57
C GLU A 214 10.81 -22.68 8.09
N LYS A 215 11.25 -23.47 7.11
CA LYS A 215 10.49 -24.63 6.59
C LYS A 215 10.11 -25.64 7.65
N ALA A 216 11.02 -25.95 8.59
CA ALA A 216 10.74 -26.92 9.67
C ALA A 216 9.66 -26.42 10.64
N ILE A 217 9.61 -25.11 10.90
CA ILE A 217 8.57 -24.52 11.76
C ILE A 217 7.24 -24.37 11.01
N LEU A 218 7.29 -23.89 9.76
CA LEU A 218 6.09 -23.65 8.96
C LEU A 218 5.42 -24.97 8.54
N SER A 219 6.18 -26.05 8.30
CA SER A 219 5.61 -27.37 8.05
C SER A 219 4.75 -27.87 9.21
N LYS A 220 5.17 -27.62 10.46
CA LYS A 220 4.36 -27.97 11.63
C LYS A 220 3.07 -27.12 11.71
N LYS A 221 3.13 -25.85 11.30
CA LYS A 221 1.95 -24.97 11.30
C LYS A 221 0.92 -25.35 10.21
N PHE A 222 1.38 -25.72 9.01
CA PHE A 222 0.49 -25.93 7.87
C PHE A 222 0.14 -27.40 7.62
N LYS A 223 1.01 -28.38 7.94
CA LYS A 223 0.66 -29.81 7.84
C LYS A 223 -0.41 -30.24 8.84
N ASN A 224 -0.51 -29.59 9.99
CA ASN A 224 -1.55 -29.91 11.01
C ASN A 224 -2.89 -29.22 10.74
N LYS A 225 -3.04 -28.46 9.65
CA LYS A 225 -4.28 -27.80 9.23
C LYS A 225 -4.92 -28.45 7.99
N CYS A 226 -4.28 -29.47 7.40
CA CYS A 226 -4.82 -30.37 6.36
C CYS A 226 -5.23 -31.74 7.02
#